data_903d9195703810683a3572471fcc4619
#
_entry.id   903d9195703810683a3572471fcc4619
#
_cell.length_a   1.000
_cell.length_b   1.000
_cell.length_c   1.000
_cell.angle_alpha   90.00
_cell.angle_beta   90.00
_cell.angle_gamma   90.00
#
_symmetry.space_group_name_H-M   'P 1'
#
loop_
_entity.id
_entity.type
_entity.pdbx_description
1 polymer ?
#
loop_
_entity_poly.entity_id
_entity_poly.type
_entity_poly.pdbx_seq_one_letter_code
_entity_poly.pdbx_strand_id
1 'polypeptide(L)'
;MKQMLLFILALLAVACEKPMIPDDATGKMIPADANVILHFKQFEWTEQREPFELARKWPSRDGQRRSQQESFGSSAHRSATRAATDITELCSRLNIAVFDADGTKVKTVAQKESDANYGTVGLTLTAGTYRLVVIAHNCDGSATISSTEKVTFPNNKVTDTFFYYGDLVVTDAKQSYDLTLTRAVAMFRLVLTDESVPSSVAKLKFYYLGGSSTFSPKDGAGCVNSKQTEIRSVADNGVYEIFTMPHTEDDVLTKLTVTALDANDNVVKERIFENIPITRNQVTRYTGSFFGSGGSGGSSSSDGSFHLTAVPDWDSVNGYTF
;
A
#
# COMPACT_ATOMS: atom_id res chain seq x y z
N MET A 1 31.73 39.25 -36.60
CA MET A 1 31.12 38.10 -37.30
C MET A 1 31.15 36.78 -36.50
N LYS A 2 32.01 36.58 -35.49
CA LYS A 2 32.04 35.35 -34.68
C LYS A 2 30.96 35.23 -33.58
N GLN A 3 30.36 36.34 -33.16
CA GLN A 3 29.31 36.32 -32.11
C GLN A 3 27.90 36.09 -32.64
N MET A 4 27.69 36.22 -33.94
CA MET A 4 26.35 36.00 -34.54
C MET A 4 26.08 34.56 -34.90
N LEU A 5 27.11 33.69 -34.94
CA LEU A 5 26.99 32.27 -35.25
C LEU A 5 26.58 31.43 -34.02
N LEU A 6 26.82 31.92 -32.80
CA LEU A 6 26.48 31.24 -31.55
C LEU A 6 24.98 31.35 -31.19
N PHE A 7 24.25 32.35 -31.72
CA PHE A 7 22.84 32.54 -31.46
C PHE A 7 21.91 31.68 -32.33
N ILE A 8 22.42 31.18 -33.46
CA ILE A 8 21.62 30.34 -34.39
C ILE A 8 21.64 28.87 -33.99
N LEU A 9 22.64 28.42 -33.20
CA LEU A 9 22.73 27.02 -32.74
C LEU A 9 21.88 26.71 -31.50
N ALA A 10 21.39 27.76 -30.81
CA ALA A 10 20.54 27.60 -29.60
C ALA A 10 19.05 27.44 -29.90
N LEU A 11 18.61 27.57 -31.15
CA LEU A 11 17.19 27.52 -31.56
C LEU A 11 16.73 26.18 -32.15
N LEU A 12 17.56 25.16 -32.16
CA LEU A 12 17.22 23.83 -32.74
C LEU A 12 16.98 22.72 -31.71
N ALA A 13 16.90 23.03 -30.42
CA ALA A 13 16.35 22.12 -29.45
C ALA A 13 14.84 22.37 -29.25
N VAL A 14 14.08 22.40 -30.33
CA VAL A 14 12.66 22.10 -30.26
C VAL A 14 12.58 20.61 -29.94
N ALA A 15 12.45 20.28 -28.67
CA ALA A 15 12.01 18.96 -28.27
C ALA A 15 10.76 18.66 -29.10
N CYS A 16 10.81 17.69 -30.02
CA CYS A 16 9.63 17.18 -30.67
C CYS A 16 8.78 16.52 -29.60
N GLU A 17 7.96 17.32 -28.90
CA GLU A 17 6.89 16.76 -28.08
C GLU A 17 5.96 16.01 -29.03
N LYS A 18 5.78 14.71 -28.77
CA LYS A 18 4.86 13.90 -29.57
C LYS A 18 3.46 14.53 -29.49
N PRO A 19 2.73 14.64 -30.60
CA PRO A 19 1.37 15.14 -30.56
C PRO A 19 0.53 14.27 -29.61
N MET A 20 -0.31 14.92 -28.82
CA MET A 20 -1.21 14.29 -27.86
C MET A 20 -2.65 14.38 -28.37
N ILE A 21 -3.41 13.31 -28.20
CA ILE A 21 -4.83 13.22 -28.54
C ILE A 21 -5.64 12.78 -27.30
N PRO A 22 -6.92 13.14 -27.19
CA PRO A 22 -7.76 12.61 -26.13
C PRO A 22 -8.03 11.12 -26.32
N ASP A 23 -8.01 10.38 -25.23
CA ASP A 23 -8.48 9.00 -25.17
C ASP A 23 -10.01 8.95 -25.14
N ASP A 24 -10.61 8.10 -25.95
CA ASP A 24 -12.07 8.02 -26.13
C ASP A 24 -12.82 7.58 -24.85
N ALA A 25 -12.14 6.78 -23.99
CA ALA A 25 -12.77 6.23 -22.80
C ALA A 25 -12.68 7.16 -21.57
N THR A 26 -11.62 7.96 -21.47
CA THR A 26 -11.34 8.78 -20.27
C THR A 26 -11.23 10.27 -20.57
N GLY A 27 -11.11 10.66 -21.84
CA GLY A 27 -10.82 12.03 -22.27
C GLY A 27 -9.42 12.53 -21.90
N LYS A 28 -8.59 11.70 -21.26
CA LYS A 28 -7.22 12.05 -20.87
C LYS A 28 -6.28 12.02 -22.07
N MET A 29 -5.29 12.91 -22.07
CA MET A 29 -4.39 13.07 -23.21
C MET A 29 -3.37 11.91 -23.27
N ILE A 30 -3.26 11.27 -24.43
CA ILE A 30 -2.33 10.18 -24.74
C ILE A 30 -1.51 10.50 -26.01
N PRO A 31 -0.32 9.89 -26.21
CA PRO A 31 0.42 10.06 -27.46
C PRO A 31 -0.41 9.64 -28.66
N ALA A 32 -0.42 10.46 -29.73
CA ALA A 32 -1.21 10.18 -30.94
C ALA A 32 -0.77 8.91 -31.68
N ASP A 33 0.49 8.48 -31.51
CA ASP A 33 1.05 7.26 -32.05
C ASP A 33 0.86 6.03 -31.14
N ALA A 34 0.12 6.17 -30.04
CA ALA A 34 -0.15 5.06 -29.13
C ALA A 34 -1.07 4.04 -29.81
N ASN A 35 -0.62 2.79 -29.86
CA ASN A 35 -1.41 1.66 -30.33
C ASN A 35 -1.90 0.76 -29.19
N VAL A 36 -1.42 0.96 -27.98
CA VAL A 36 -1.89 0.29 -26.77
C VAL A 36 -2.27 1.34 -25.74
N ILE A 37 -3.48 1.26 -25.20
CA ILE A 37 -4.00 2.15 -24.16
C ILE A 37 -4.33 1.29 -22.93
N LEU A 38 -3.81 1.69 -21.79
CA LEU A 38 -4.05 1.02 -20.50
C LEU A 38 -4.86 1.93 -19.60
N HIS A 39 -5.96 1.41 -19.06
CA HIS A 39 -6.79 2.06 -18.07
C HIS A 39 -6.74 1.30 -16.75
N PHE A 40 -6.67 2.02 -15.62
CA PHE A 40 -6.60 1.47 -14.28
C PHE A 40 -7.84 1.91 -13.51
N LYS A 41 -8.95 1.16 -13.69
CA LYS A 41 -10.27 1.48 -13.15
C LYS A 41 -10.75 0.47 -12.11
N GLN A 42 -10.07 -0.67 -11.99
CA GLN A 42 -10.49 -1.74 -11.11
C GLN A 42 -9.38 -2.12 -10.15
N PHE A 43 -9.74 -2.30 -8.89
CA PHE A 43 -8.85 -2.73 -7.84
C PHE A 43 -9.51 -3.89 -7.09
N GLU A 44 -8.79 -5.00 -6.98
CA GLU A 44 -9.18 -6.08 -6.09
C GLU A 44 -8.71 -5.74 -4.69
N TRP A 45 -9.57 -5.13 -3.96
CA TRP A 45 -9.40 -4.83 -2.55
C TRP A 45 -10.77 -4.74 -1.89
N THR A 46 -10.84 -5.13 -0.66
CA THR A 46 -12.02 -4.95 0.17
C THR A 46 -11.78 -3.74 1.06
N GLU A 47 -12.62 -2.72 0.92
CA GLU A 47 -12.56 -1.53 1.76
C GLU A 47 -13.20 -1.81 3.09
N GLN A 48 -12.44 -1.65 4.17
CA GLN A 48 -13.03 -1.49 5.48
C GLN A 48 -13.20 -0.02 5.80
N ARG A 49 -14.42 0.47 5.71
CA ARG A 49 -14.81 1.67 6.45
C ARG A 49 -15.17 1.23 7.86
N GLU A 50 -14.29 1.44 8.81
CA GLU A 50 -14.73 1.45 10.19
C GLU A 50 -15.76 2.58 10.33
N PRO A 51 -16.98 2.32 10.83
CA PRO A 51 -17.87 3.39 11.20
C PRO A 51 -17.16 4.18 12.30
N PHE A 52 -16.77 5.41 12.01
CA PHE A 52 -16.12 6.35 12.92
C PHE A 52 -16.96 6.62 14.18
N GLU A 53 -18.18 6.11 14.25
CA GLU A 53 -19.14 6.31 15.32
C GLU A 53 -19.04 5.32 16.48
N LEU A 54 -18.35 4.20 16.35
CA LEU A 54 -18.22 3.24 17.47
C LEU A 54 -17.14 3.60 18.49
N ALA A 55 -16.25 4.54 18.17
CA ALA A 55 -15.23 5.02 19.11
C ALA A 55 -15.77 6.08 20.11
N ARG A 56 -17.02 6.53 20.00
CA ARG A 56 -17.58 7.61 20.85
C ARG A 56 -18.72 7.23 21.78
N LYS A 57 -19.09 5.96 21.90
CA LYS A 57 -20.05 5.55 22.94
C LYS A 57 -19.36 4.72 24.02
N TRP A 58 -18.77 5.42 24.95
CA TRP A 58 -18.51 4.88 26.28
C TRP A 58 -19.86 4.70 27.01
N PRO A 59 -20.20 3.52 27.53
CA PRO A 59 -21.42 3.35 28.32
C PRO A 59 -21.23 4.02 29.67
N SER A 60 -22.04 5.04 29.97
CA SER A 60 -22.26 5.51 31.32
C SER A 60 -22.74 4.33 32.18
N ARG A 61 -22.13 4.26 33.34
CA ARG A 61 -22.35 3.33 34.43
C ARG A 61 -23.78 3.45 34.90
N ASP A 62 -24.68 2.56 34.47
CA ASP A 62 -25.85 2.17 35.26
C ASP A 62 -26.33 0.80 34.78
N GLY A 63 -26.47 -0.09 35.76
CA GLY A 63 -26.77 -1.48 35.52
C GLY A 63 -28.21 -1.75 35.10
N GLN A 64 -28.35 -2.62 34.16
CA GLN A 64 -29.43 -3.64 34.16
C GLN A 64 -29.12 -4.78 33.18
N ARG A 65 -29.05 -5.98 33.73
CA ARG A 65 -29.02 -7.24 33.02
C ARG A 65 -30.29 -7.40 32.18
N ARG A 66 -30.12 -7.63 30.87
CA ARG A 66 -31.08 -8.39 30.07
C ARG A 66 -30.34 -9.30 29.10
N SER A 67 -30.49 -10.58 29.34
CA SER A 67 -30.14 -11.66 28.46
C SER A 67 -31.00 -11.59 27.19
N GLN A 68 -30.38 -11.44 26.02
CA GLN A 68 -30.96 -11.87 24.74
C GLN A 68 -29.91 -12.69 23.99
N GLN A 69 -30.31 -13.93 23.83
CA GLN A 69 -29.63 -14.95 23.06
C GLN A 69 -29.95 -14.67 21.59
N GLU A 70 -29.02 -14.11 20.85
CA GLU A 70 -29.15 -13.97 19.39
C GLU A 70 -28.40 -15.09 18.69
N SER A 71 -29.16 -15.82 17.90
CA SER A 71 -28.72 -16.92 17.06
C SER A 71 -27.75 -16.43 15.98
N PHE A 72 -26.55 -17.01 15.95
CA PHE A 72 -25.59 -16.81 14.87
C PHE A 72 -26.11 -17.47 13.59
N GLY A 73 -26.66 -16.66 12.70
CA GLY A 73 -26.92 -17.03 11.32
C GLY A 73 -25.62 -17.02 10.53
N SER A 74 -25.27 -18.16 9.96
CA SER A 74 -24.19 -18.32 8.98
C SER A 74 -24.40 -17.37 7.80
N SER A 75 -23.68 -16.25 7.75
CA SER A 75 -23.65 -15.39 6.56
C SER A 75 -22.55 -15.86 5.62
N ALA A 76 -22.98 -16.38 4.47
CA ALA A 76 -22.11 -16.70 3.35
C ALA A 76 -21.25 -15.49 2.96
N HIS A 77 -19.96 -15.70 2.87
CA HIS A 77 -19.00 -14.72 2.32
C HIS A 77 -19.42 -14.36 0.89
N ARG A 78 -19.98 -13.19 0.72
CA ARG A 78 -20.07 -12.54 -0.59
C ARG A 78 -18.83 -11.66 -0.73
N SER A 79 -17.89 -12.11 -1.55
CA SER A 79 -16.86 -11.26 -2.11
C SER A 79 -17.55 -10.12 -2.86
N ALA A 80 -17.59 -8.94 -2.28
CA ALA A 80 -18.13 -7.77 -2.94
C ALA A 80 -17.00 -7.16 -3.77
N THR A 81 -16.95 -7.52 -5.06
CA THR A 81 -16.21 -6.74 -6.04
C THR A 81 -16.84 -5.35 -6.09
N ARG A 82 -16.20 -4.37 -5.49
CA ARG A 82 -16.72 -3.01 -5.46
C ARG A 82 -16.47 -2.32 -6.79
N ALA A 83 -17.44 -1.52 -7.22
CA ALA A 83 -17.43 -0.68 -8.42
C ALA A 83 -16.16 0.18 -8.51
N ALA A 84 -15.73 0.44 -9.75
CA ALA A 84 -14.58 1.25 -10.15
C ALA A 84 -14.28 2.40 -9.19
N THR A 85 -13.22 2.24 -8.40
CA THR A 85 -12.65 3.31 -7.60
C THR A 85 -11.59 3.99 -8.47
N ASP A 86 -11.59 5.32 -8.52
CA ASP A 86 -10.56 6.04 -9.26
C ASP A 86 -9.20 5.76 -8.58
N ILE A 87 -8.16 5.51 -9.37
CA ILE A 87 -6.80 5.29 -8.87
C ILE A 87 -6.32 6.44 -7.98
N THR A 88 -6.79 7.67 -8.20
CA THR A 88 -6.46 8.86 -7.39
C THR A 88 -6.93 8.76 -5.95
N GLU A 89 -7.94 7.95 -5.65
CA GLU A 89 -8.43 7.73 -4.28
C GLU A 89 -7.54 6.76 -3.50
N LEU A 90 -6.74 5.96 -4.19
CA LEU A 90 -5.97 4.88 -3.59
C LEU A 90 -4.46 5.11 -3.65
N CYS A 91 -3.96 5.64 -4.78
CA CYS A 91 -2.54 5.72 -5.04
C CYS A 91 -2.16 7.07 -5.67
N SER A 92 -1.02 7.60 -5.28
CA SER A 92 -0.45 8.84 -5.82
C SER A 92 0.61 8.61 -6.89
N ARG A 93 1.04 7.38 -7.10
CA ARG A 93 2.10 6.98 -8.04
C ARG A 93 1.71 5.75 -8.82
N LEU A 94 2.08 5.74 -10.09
CA LEU A 94 1.92 4.62 -11.01
C LEU A 94 3.23 4.39 -11.77
N ASN A 95 3.76 3.18 -11.68
CA ASN A 95 4.97 2.76 -12.37
C ASN A 95 4.68 1.55 -13.24
N ILE A 96 5.10 1.59 -14.50
CA ILE A 96 4.84 0.55 -15.49
C ILE A 96 6.15 0.16 -16.16
N ALA A 97 6.35 -1.13 -16.38
CA ALA A 97 7.40 -1.66 -17.23
C ALA A 97 6.84 -2.74 -18.16
N VAL A 98 7.27 -2.70 -19.39
CA VAL A 98 6.96 -3.71 -20.41
C VAL A 98 8.26 -4.44 -20.75
N PHE A 99 8.20 -5.76 -20.74
CA PHE A 99 9.33 -6.64 -21.06
C PHE A 99 8.98 -7.50 -22.29
N ASP A 100 9.95 -7.73 -23.15
CA ASP A 100 9.81 -8.67 -24.26
C ASP A 100 9.90 -10.14 -23.80
N ALA A 101 9.83 -11.07 -24.76
CA ALA A 101 9.90 -12.49 -24.50
C ALA A 101 11.23 -12.93 -23.86
N ASP A 102 12.31 -12.20 -24.11
CA ASP A 102 13.64 -12.47 -23.57
C ASP A 102 13.84 -11.85 -22.18
N GLY A 103 12.82 -11.16 -21.64
CA GLY A 103 12.88 -10.48 -20.37
C GLY A 103 13.61 -9.12 -20.41
N THR A 104 13.88 -8.60 -21.61
CA THR A 104 14.45 -7.28 -21.80
C THR A 104 13.37 -6.21 -21.62
N LYS A 105 13.67 -5.18 -20.82
CA LYS A 105 12.74 -4.08 -20.59
C LYS A 105 12.72 -3.15 -21.82
N VAL A 106 11.59 -3.15 -22.55
CA VAL A 106 11.41 -2.37 -23.79
C VAL A 106 10.72 -1.03 -23.56
N LYS A 107 9.94 -0.88 -22.47
CA LYS A 107 9.24 0.36 -22.16
C LYS A 107 9.13 0.58 -20.66
N THR A 108 9.20 1.84 -20.24
CA THR A 108 8.91 2.26 -18.86
C THR A 108 8.07 3.53 -18.87
N VAL A 109 7.07 3.59 -18.00
CA VAL A 109 6.25 4.79 -17.76
C VAL A 109 6.15 5.00 -16.25
N ALA A 110 6.26 6.24 -15.82
CA ALA A 110 5.99 6.66 -14.45
C ALA A 110 5.01 7.84 -14.48
N GLN A 111 3.98 7.78 -13.67
CA GLN A 111 3.01 8.86 -13.48
C GLN A 111 2.86 9.18 -12.00
N LYS A 112 2.48 10.41 -11.70
CA LYS A 112 2.05 10.90 -10.39
C LYS A 112 0.65 11.48 -10.48
N GLU A 113 -0.07 11.54 -9.37
CA GLU A 113 -1.47 12.00 -9.33
C GLU A 113 -1.69 13.40 -9.90
N SER A 114 -0.65 14.27 -9.88
CA SER A 114 -0.70 15.60 -10.47
C SER A 114 -0.58 15.63 -12.00
N ASP A 115 -0.31 14.49 -12.65
CA ASP A 115 -0.21 14.41 -14.10
C ASP A 115 -1.63 14.39 -14.70
N ALA A 116 -1.85 15.20 -15.74
CA ALA A 116 -3.18 15.33 -16.36
C ALA A 116 -3.74 14.01 -16.91
N ASN A 117 -2.86 13.06 -17.24
CA ASN A 117 -3.21 11.73 -17.74
C ASN A 117 -3.07 10.61 -16.69
N TYR A 118 -2.95 10.94 -15.40
CA TYR A 118 -2.79 9.94 -14.34
C TYR A 118 -3.89 8.87 -14.40
N GLY A 119 -3.48 7.59 -14.42
CA GLY A 119 -4.38 6.44 -14.53
C GLY A 119 -4.81 6.08 -15.97
N THR A 120 -4.25 6.76 -16.99
CA THR A 120 -4.41 6.38 -18.40
C THR A 120 -3.04 6.45 -19.07
N VAL A 121 -2.62 5.37 -19.71
CA VAL A 121 -1.28 5.27 -20.30
C VAL A 121 -1.38 4.80 -21.74
N GLY A 122 -0.89 5.63 -22.68
CA GLY A 122 -0.70 5.27 -24.08
C GLY A 122 0.72 4.76 -24.31
N LEU A 123 0.85 3.59 -24.94
CA LEU A 123 2.11 2.98 -25.33
C LEU A 123 2.18 2.81 -26.84
N THR A 124 3.38 2.97 -27.40
CA THR A 124 3.70 2.61 -28.77
C THR A 124 4.61 1.39 -28.73
N LEU A 125 4.11 0.23 -29.17
CA LEU A 125 4.79 -1.06 -29.16
C LEU A 125 4.62 -1.73 -30.55
N THR A 126 5.59 -2.52 -30.98
CA THR A 126 5.46 -3.38 -32.16
C THR A 126 4.54 -4.57 -31.85
N ALA A 127 3.93 -5.16 -32.88
CA ALA A 127 3.13 -6.37 -32.69
C ALA A 127 3.97 -7.49 -32.09
N GLY A 128 3.44 -8.17 -31.08
CA GLY A 128 4.13 -9.21 -30.32
C GLY A 128 3.50 -9.48 -28.96
N THR A 129 4.06 -10.44 -28.25
CA THR A 129 3.64 -10.75 -26.86
C THR A 129 4.69 -10.23 -25.89
N TYR A 130 4.23 -9.47 -24.93
CA TYR A 130 5.05 -8.84 -23.90
C TYR A 130 4.59 -9.27 -22.50
N ARG A 131 5.45 -9.06 -21.53
CA ARG A 131 5.10 -9.14 -20.10
C ARG A 131 4.93 -7.73 -19.54
N LEU A 132 3.75 -7.45 -18.99
CA LEU A 132 3.41 -6.17 -18.38
C LEU A 132 3.53 -6.26 -16.86
N VAL A 133 4.23 -5.32 -16.27
CA VAL A 133 4.30 -5.11 -14.82
C VAL A 133 3.78 -3.71 -14.53
N VAL A 134 2.83 -3.63 -13.60
CA VAL A 134 2.27 -2.36 -13.10
C VAL A 134 2.38 -2.33 -11.58
N ILE A 135 2.80 -1.20 -11.02
CA ILE A 135 2.86 -0.93 -9.58
C ILE A 135 2.21 0.42 -9.32
N ALA A 136 1.16 0.42 -8.49
CA ALA A 136 0.52 1.64 -7.98
C ALA A 136 0.76 1.73 -6.47
N HIS A 137 1.17 2.90 -5.95
CA HIS A 137 1.59 3.04 -4.55
C HIS A 137 1.55 4.51 -4.08
N ASN A 138 1.83 4.73 -2.78
CA ASN A 138 1.84 6.06 -2.14
C ASN A 138 3.23 6.48 -1.62
N CYS A 139 4.32 5.87 -2.09
CA CYS A 139 5.65 6.27 -1.68
C CYS A 139 6.02 7.66 -2.21
N ASP A 140 6.88 8.35 -1.49
CA ASP A 140 7.48 9.61 -1.97
C ASP A 140 8.58 9.30 -2.99
N GLY A 141 8.22 9.33 -4.27
CA GLY A 141 9.05 8.97 -5.41
C GLY A 141 8.59 7.71 -6.14
N SER A 142 9.20 7.41 -7.28
CA SER A 142 8.84 6.28 -8.14
C SER A 142 9.43 4.97 -7.65
N ALA A 143 8.66 3.89 -7.75
CA ALA A 143 9.20 2.54 -7.61
C ALA A 143 10.08 2.17 -8.80
N THR A 144 11.10 1.38 -8.57
CA THR A 144 12.00 0.88 -9.61
C THR A 144 11.67 -0.56 -9.95
N ILE A 145 11.09 -0.79 -11.13
CA ILE A 145 10.83 -2.11 -11.68
C ILE A 145 12.10 -2.56 -12.42
N SER A 146 12.96 -3.35 -11.79
CA SER A 146 14.22 -3.82 -12.37
C SER A 146 14.01 -4.99 -13.31
N SER A 147 13.14 -5.93 -12.94
CA SER A 147 12.74 -7.10 -13.73
C SER A 147 11.32 -7.50 -13.37
N THR A 148 10.81 -8.56 -13.97
CA THR A 148 9.52 -9.17 -13.59
C THR A 148 9.53 -9.78 -12.17
N GLU A 149 10.71 -10.00 -11.60
CA GLU A 149 10.92 -10.62 -10.29
C GLU A 149 11.45 -9.63 -9.23
N LYS A 150 11.68 -8.35 -9.62
CA LYS A 150 12.26 -7.40 -8.67
C LYS A 150 11.76 -5.97 -8.86
N VAL A 151 11.05 -5.50 -7.84
CA VAL A 151 10.62 -4.11 -7.67
C VAL A 151 11.11 -3.60 -6.33
N THR A 152 11.75 -2.42 -6.32
CA THR A 152 12.20 -1.72 -5.12
C THR A 152 11.48 -0.39 -4.97
N PHE A 153 11.29 0.04 -3.73
CA PHE A 153 10.59 1.28 -3.40
C PHE A 153 11.55 2.33 -2.84
N PRO A 154 11.22 3.63 -2.97
CA PRO A 154 12.03 4.71 -2.41
C PRO A 154 12.32 4.49 -0.92
N ASN A 155 13.58 4.64 -0.53
CA ASN A 155 14.06 4.46 0.85
C ASN A 155 13.75 3.08 1.45
N ASN A 156 13.51 2.06 0.62
CA ASN A 156 13.05 0.73 1.02
C ASN A 156 11.75 0.75 1.86
N LYS A 157 10.93 1.79 1.74
CA LYS A 157 9.66 1.91 2.44
C LYS A 157 8.51 1.47 1.57
N VAL A 158 7.63 0.66 2.15
CA VAL A 158 6.42 0.16 1.53
C VAL A 158 5.23 0.95 2.05
N THR A 159 4.32 1.30 1.17
CA THR A 159 3.03 1.90 1.48
C THR A 159 1.91 0.99 1.00
N ASP A 160 0.65 1.39 1.12
CA ASP A 160 -0.41 0.66 0.42
C ASP A 160 -0.07 0.60 -1.06
N THR A 161 0.06 -0.63 -1.56
CA THR A 161 0.65 -0.93 -2.88
C THR A 161 -0.19 -1.97 -3.60
N PHE A 162 -0.48 -1.67 -4.87
CA PHE A 162 -1.21 -2.55 -5.77
C PHE A 162 -0.34 -2.90 -6.97
N PHE A 163 -0.58 -4.07 -7.58
CA PHE A 163 0.17 -4.52 -8.73
C PHE A 163 -0.68 -5.25 -9.75
N TYR A 164 -0.15 -5.31 -10.97
CA TYR A 164 -0.58 -6.20 -12.03
C TYR A 164 0.65 -6.87 -12.66
N TYR A 165 0.54 -8.14 -12.96
CA TYR A 165 1.51 -8.91 -13.72
C TYR A 165 0.76 -9.82 -14.68
N GLY A 166 1.04 -9.69 -15.98
CA GLY A 166 0.36 -10.49 -16.99
C GLY A 166 0.91 -10.30 -18.39
N ASP A 167 0.37 -11.08 -19.32
CA ASP A 167 0.69 -10.96 -20.74
C ASP A 167 0.00 -9.74 -21.35
N LEU A 168 0.72 -9.06 -22.26
CA LEU A 168 0.21 -7.99 -23.10
C LEU A 168 0.43 -8.40 -24.55
N VAL A 169 -0.64 -8.79 -25.23
CA VAL A 169 -0.59 -9.19 -26.65
C VAL A 169 -0.87 -7.97 -27.50
N VAL A 170 0.13 -7.50 -28.24
CA VAL A 170 0.03 -6.32 -29.10
C VAL A 170 -0.14 -6.77 -30.56
N THR A 171 -1.12 -6.19 -31.25
CA THR A 171 -1.38 -6.37 -32.68
C THR A 171 -1.13 -5.08 -33.43
N ASP A 172 -1.24 -5.12 -34.77
CA ASP A 172 -1.12 -3.90 -35.58
C ASP A 172 -2.30 -2.93 -35.40
N ALA A 173 -3.42 -3.41 -34.84
CA ALA A 173 -4.59 -2.56 -34.55
C ALA A 173 -4.41 -1.83 -33.21
N LYS A 174 -5.04 -0.65 -33.08
CA LYS A 174 -5.15 0.07 -31.82
C LYS A 174 -5.97 -0.77 -30.83
N GLN A 175 -5.45 -0.95 -29.59
CA GLN A 175 -6.03 -1.79 -28.55
C GLN A 175 -6.16 -1.00 -27.25
N SER A 176 -7.19 -1.32 -26.48
CA SER A 176 -7.45 -0.75 -25.15
C SER A 176 -7.65 -1.87 -24.15
N TYR A 177 -7.06 -1.73 -22.95
CA TYR A 177 -7.10 -2.70 -21.87
C TYR A 177 -7.53 -2.03 -20.57
N ASP A 178 -8.60 -2.52 -19.96
CA ASP A 178 -8.97 -2.19 -18.58
C ASP A 178 -8.29 -3.20 -17.65
N LEU A 179 -7.38 -2.72 -16.82
CA LEU A 179 -6.56 -3.54 -15.93
C LEU A 179 -7.10 -3.48 -14.48
N THR A 180 -7.17 -4.65 -13.86
CA THR A 180 -7.48 -4.80 -12.44
C THR A 180 -6.19 -4.97 -11.66
N LEU A 181 -5.94 -4.12 -10.68
CA LEU A 181 -4.80 -4.18 -9.80
C LEU A 181 -5.15 -4.90 -8.49
N THR A 182 -4.26 -5.78 -8.04
CA THR A 182 -4.41 -6.55 -6.80
C THR A 182 -3.50 -5.97 -5.72
N ARG A 183 -3.95 -5.90 -4.46
CA ARG A 183 -3.12 -5.42 -3.35
C ARG A 183 -1.95 -6.36 -3.07
N ALA A 184 -0.74 -5.79 -2.96
CA ALA A 184 0.50 -6.54 -2.76
C ALA A 184 0.90 -6.68 -1.28
N VAL A 185 0.34 -5.87 -0.40
CA VAL A 185 0.79 -5.69 0.99
C VAL A 185 -0.15 -6.33 2.00
N ALA A 186 0.41 -6.63 3.17
CA ALA A 186 -0.29 -6.80 4.44
C ALA A 186 -0.15 -5.53 5.27
N MET A 187 -1.08 -5.30 6.20
CA MET A 187 -1.05 -4.17 7.12
C MET A 187 -0.99 -4.66 8.57
N PHE A 188 -0.05 -4.13 9.34
CA PHE A 188 -0.11 -4.12 10.80
C PHE A 188 -0.73 -2.82 11.25
N ARG A 189 -1.77 -2.90 12.10
CA ARG A 189 -2.44 -1.72 12.67
C ARG A 189 -2.36 -1.78 14.19
N LEU A 190 -1.77 -0.75 14.80
CA LEU A 190 -1.75 -0.53 16.24
C LEU A 190 -2.81 0.53 16.60
N VAL A 191 -3.70 0.19 17.53
CA VAL A 191 -4.73 1.09 18.03
C VAL A 191 -4.50 1.30 19.54
N LEU A 192 -4.13 2.49 19.93
CA LEU A 192 -3.93 2.85 21.33
C LEU A 192 -5.28 3.19 21.97
N THR A 193 -5.53 2.60 23.14
CA THR A 193 -6.74 2.85 23.95
C THR A 193 -6.45 3.74 25.16
N ASP A 194 -5.23 4.31 25.23
CA ASP A 194 -4.89 5.25 26.29
C ASP A 194 -5.75 6.50 26.18
N GLU A 195 -6.27 7.01 27.31
CA GLU A 195 -7.08 8.24 27.35
C GLU A 195 -6.29 9.45 26.82
N SER A 196 -4.97 9.45 27.02
CA SER A 196 -4.06 10.44 26.49
C SER A 196 -2.65 9.87 26.33
N VAL A 197 -1.94 10.33 25.32
CA VAL A 197 -0.51 10.10 25.17
C VAL A 197 0.22 11.05 26.12
N PRO A 198 1.19 10.60 26.95
CA PRO A 198 1.97 11.48 27.81
C PRO A 198 2.58 12.63 27.02
N SER A 199 2.50 13.85 27.56
CA SER A 199 2.99 15.07 26.92
C SER A 199 4.50 15.07 26.64
N SER A 200 5.25 14.18 27.30
CA SER A 200 6.67 13.94 27.02
C SER A 200 6.92 13.19 25.73
N VAL A 201 5.91 12.49 25.15
CA VAL A 201 6.08 11.71 23.92
C VAL A 201 5.90 12.61 22.72
N ALA A 202 6.92 12.65 21.87
CA ALA A 202 6.90 13.40 20.62
C ALA A 202 6.62 12.53 19.40
N LYS A 203 7.05 11.26 19.42
CA LYS A 203 6.94 10.34 18.29
C LYS A 203 6.98 8.87 18.71
N LEU A 204 6.51 8.00 17.82
CA LEU A 204 6.62 6.54 17.91
C LEU A 204 7.58 6.04 16.84
N LYS A 205 8.54 5.19 17.24
CA LYS A 205 9.45 4.47 16.35
C LYS A 205 9.01 3.01 16.28
N PHE A 206 8.78 2.52 15.07
CA PHE A 206 8.46 1.14 14.75
C PHE A 206 9.69 0.50 14.12
N TYR A 207 10.26 -0.51 14.78
CA TYR A 207 11.36 -1.30 14.25
C TYR A 207 10.90 -2.75 14.13
N TYR A 208 10.92 -3.28 12.91
CA TYR A 208 10.41 -4.62 12.65
C TYR A 208 11.33 -5.47 11.78
N LEU A 209 11.24 -6.78 12.00
CA LEU A 209 11.98 -7.84 11.34
C LEU A 209 10.99 -8.81 10.69
N GLY A 210 11.27 -9.24 9.48
CA GLY A 210 10.39 -10.09 8.68
C GLY A 210 9.61 -9.28 7.65
N GLY A 211 8.85 -9.96 6.79
CA GLY A 211 8.27 -9.36 5.60
C GLY A 211 9.33 -8.84 4.64
N SER A 212 8.91 -8.15 3.61
CA SER A 212 9.79 -7.65 2.56
C SER A 212 9.51 -6.19 2.21
N SER A 213 10.58 -5.45 1.87
CA SER A 213 10.53 -4.12 1.23
C SER A 213 10.79 -4.19 -0.28
N THR A 214 10.98 -5.38 -0.83
CA THR A 214 11.21 -5.64 -2.26
C THR A 214 10.20 -6.67 -2.72
N PHE A 215 9.60 -6.44 -3.88
CA PHE A 215 8.48 -7.21 -4.39
C PHE A 215 8.85 -7.96 -5.68
N SER A 216 8.39 -9.20 -5.80
CA SER A 216 8.39 -9.97 -7.05
C SER A 216 6.98 -9.95 -7.66
N PRO A 217 6.74 -9.17 -8.72
CA PRO A 217 5.43 -9.16 -9.40
C PRO A 217 5.04 -10.53 -9.95
N LYS A 218 6.03 -11.30 -10.45
CA LYS A 218 5.81 -12.64 -11.01
C LYS A 218 5.26 -13.61 -9.96
N ASP A 219 5.77 -13.55 -8.74
CA ASP A 219 5.37 -14.44 -7.65
C ASP A 219 4.22 -13.84 -6.82
N GLY A 220 3.95 -12.53 -6.98
CA GLY A 220 2.98 -11.80 -6.18
C GLY A 220 3.38 -11.69 -4.70
N ALA A 221 4.67 -11.72 -4.38
CA ALA A 221 5.19 -11.87 -3.02
C ALA A 221 6.43 -11.01 -2.77
N GLY A 222 6.76 -10.82 -1.50
CA GLY A 222 8.03 -10.25 -1.06
C GLY A 222 9.19 -11.17 -1.41
N CYS A 223 10.36 -10.61 -1.77
CA CYS A 223 11.50 -11.41 -2.25
C CYS A 223 12.81 -11.17 -1.52
N VAL A 224 12.81 -10.37 -0.44
CA VAL A 224 13.98 -10.16 0.42
C VAL A 224 13.55 -10.07 1.89
N ASN A 225 14.35 -10.62 2.80
CA ASN A 225 14.13 -10.41 4.23
C ASN A 225 14.51 -8.98 4.62
N SER A 226 13.59 -8.26 5.23
CA SER A 226 13.78 -6.84 5.55
C SER A 226 13.91 -6.58 7.05
N LYS A 227 14.71 -5.56 7.34
CA LYS A 227 14.73 -4.82 8.62
C LYS A 227 14.28 -3.41 8.33
N GLN A 228 13.20 -2.98 8.97
CA GLN A 228 12.62 -1.67 8.70
C GLN A 228 12.54 -0.83 9.97
N THR A 229 12.71 0.46 9.78
CA THR A 229 12.46 1.46 10.84
C THR A 229 11.56 2.54 10.28
N GLU A 230 10.46 2.79 10.96
CA GLU A 230 9.55 3.87 10.63
C GLU A 230 9.32 4.76 11.85
N ILE A 231 9.21 6.06 11.61
CA ILE A 231 8.91 7.05 12.65
C ILE A 231 7.59 7.70 12.29
N ARG A 232 6.68 7.77 13.26
CA ARG A 232 5.38 8.42 13.16
C ARG A 232 5.26 9.48 14.25
N SER A 233 4.74 10.65 13.91
CA SER A 233 4.29 11.63 14.90
C SER A 233 3.16 11.04 15.73
N VAL A 234 2.93 11.57 16.91
CA VAL A 234 1.77 11.20 17.71
C VAL A 234 0.50 11.50 16.93
N ALA A 235 -0.34 10.46 16.77
CA ALA A 235 -1.61 10.57 16.05
C ALA A 235 -2.76 10.85 17.02
N ASP A 236 -3.59 11.83 16.71
CA ASP A 236 -4.72 12.25 17.57
C ASP A 236 -5.75 11.12 17.78
N ASN A 237 -5.88 10.23 16.80
CA ASN A 237 -6.78 9.08 16.86
C ASN A 237 -6.14 7.82 17.47
N GLY A 238 -4.86 7.88 17.85
CA GLY A 238 -4.11 6.75 18.40
C GLY A 238 -3.90 5.57 17.43
N VAL A 239 -4.12 5.75 16.12
CA VAL A 239 -4.02 4.68 15.11
C VAL A 239 -2.72 4.81 14.31
N TYR A 240 -1.98 3.70 14.22
CA TYR A 240 -0.73 3.62 13.46
C TYR A 240 -0.73 2.41 12.54
N GLU A 241 -0.31 2.62 11.32
CA GLU A 241 -0.32 1.60 10.26
C GLU A 241 1.08 1.40 9.68
N ILE A 242 1.45 0.13 9.53
CA ILE A 242 2.71 -0.31 8.92
C ILE A 242 2.38 -1.29 7.81
N PHE A 243 2.93 -1.06 6.63
CA PHE A 243 2.76 -1.93 5.48
C PHE A 243 4.00 -2.77 5.24
N THR A 244 3.82 -4.02 4.86
CA THR A 244 4.90 -4.93 4.47
C THR A 244 4.40 -5.93 3.44
N MET A 245 5.32 -6.53 2.68
CA MET A 245 4.98 -7.55 1.70
C MET A 245 5.29 -8.93 2.26
N PRO A 246 4.29 -9.82 2.38
CA PRO A 246 4.51 -11.21 2.79
C PRO A 246 5.32 -11.98 1.73
N HIS A 247 6.18 -12.91 2.16
CA HIS A 247 6.91 -13.80 1.25
C HIS A 247 6.06 -15.00 0.83
N THR A 248 5.13 -15.41 1.69
CA THR A 248 4.22 -16.55 1.52
C THR A 248 2.86 -16.17 2.08
N GLU A 249 1.87 -17.02 1.85
CA GLU A 249 0.52 -16.80 2.38
C GLU A 249 0.48 -16.77 3.92
N ASP A 250 1.27 -17.61 4.57
CA ASP A 250 1.38 -17.73 6.03
C ASP A 250 2.71 -17.14 6.55
N ASP A 251 2.97 -15.87 6.24
CA ASP A 251 4.18 -15.20 6.68
C ASP A 251 3.97 -14.44 8.01
N VAL A 252 5.09 -14.08 8.65
CA VAL A 252 5.06 -13.38 9.94
C VAL A 252 6.12 -12.28 10.01
N LEU A 253 5.81 -11.17 10.68
CA LEU A 253 6.84 -10.34 11.29
C LEU A 253 7.34 -11.04 12.53
N THR A 254 8.59 -11.46 12.53
CA THR A 254 9.17 -12.19 13.65
C THR A 254 9.25 -11.35 14.92
N LYS A 255 9.46 -10.03 14.74
CA LYS A 255 9.51 -9.06 15.83
C LYS A 255 9.14 -7.67 15.35
N LEU A 256 8.30 -6.98 16.11
CA LEU A 256 8.05 -5.55 16.01
C LEU A 256 8.28 -4.89 17.37
N THR A 257 9.19 -3.93 17.43
CA THR A 257 9.42 -3.10 18.60
C THR A 257 8.82 -1.71 18.34
N VAL A 258 7.89 -1.30 19.19
CA VAL A 258 7.32 0.04 19.18
C VAL A 258 7.90 0.81 20.36
N THR A 259 8.63 1.89 20.06
CA THR A 259 9.29 2.73 21.07
C THR A 259 8.70 4.15 21.03
N ALA A 260 8.12 4.57 22.13
CA ALA A 260 7.72 5.97 22.34
C ALA A 260 8.97 6.78 22.71
N LEU A 261 9.21 7.86 21.99
CA LEU A 261 10.38 8.73 22.12
C LEU A 261 9.93 10.16 22.49
N ASP A 262 10.74 10.83 23.32
CA ASP A 262 10.60 12.26 23.55
C ASP A 262 11.17 13.10 22.39
N ALA A 263 11.17 14.42 22.53
CA ALA A 263 11.71 15.34 21.52
C ALA A 263 13.24 15.21 21.31
N ASN A 264 13.95 14.65 22.30
CA ASN A 264 15.40 14.45 22.30
C ASN A 264 15.81 13.01 21.93
N ASP A 265 14.86 12.19 21.45
CA ASP A 265 15.05 10.77 21.12
C ASP A 265 15.32 9.85 22.33
N ASN A 266 15.04 10.31 23.55
CA ASN A 266 15.10 9.42 24.71
C ASN A 266 13.86 8.51 24.75
N VAL A 267 14.06 7.26 25.21
CA VAL A 267 12.99 6.29 25.33
C VAL A 267 12.11 6.61 26.52
N VAL A 268 10.82 6.83 26.25
CA VAL A 268 9.78 7.02 27.26
C VAL A 268 9.15 5.67 27.62
N LYS A 269 8.81 4.88 26.61
CA LYS A 269 8.26 3.53 26.78
C LYS A 269 8.53 2.66 25.55
N GLU A 270 8.59 1.35 25.76
CA GLU A 270 8.79 0.38 24.69
C GLU A 270 7.86 -0.82 24.87
N ARG A 271 7.34 -1.35 23.76
CA ARG A 271 6.64 -2.63 23.70
C ARG A 271 7.14 -3.46 22.52
N ILE A 272 7.15 -4.76 22.73
CA ILE A 272 7.58 -5.75 21.74
C ILE A 272 6.38 -6.65 21.42
N PHE A 273 6.17 -6.86 20.13
CA PHE A 273 5.22 -7.81 19.57
C PHE A 273 6.01 -8.84 18.77
N GLU A 274 5.71 -10.12 18.94
CA GLU A 274 6.42 -11.22 18.29
C GLU A 274 5.46 -12.08 17.47
N ASN A 275 5.98 -12.68 16.40
CA ASN A 275 5.25 -13.61 15.54
C ASN A 275 3.91 -13.03 15.03
N ILE A 276 3.94 -11.78 14.55
CA ILE A 276 2.75 -11.08 14.04
C ILE A 276 2.40 -11.68 12.68
N PRO A 277 1.21 -12.30 12.53
CA PRO A 277 0.78 -12.80 11.22
C PRO A 277 0.68 -11.67 10.21
N ILE A 278 1.19 -11.91 9.01
CA ILE A 278 1.05 -11.02 7.86
C ILE A 278 0.60 -11.83 6.65
N THR A 279 -0.56 -11.52 6.14
CA THR A 279 -1.13 -12.13 4.93
C THR A 279 -1.48 -11.02 3.95
N ARG A 280 -1.21 -11.22 2.67
CA ARG A 280 -1.51 -10.24 1.63
C ARG A 280 -2.98 -9.85 1.67
N ASN A 281 -3.25 -8.54 1.54
CA ASN A 281 -4.58 -7.96 1.61
C ASN A 281 -5.34 -8.20 2.93
N GLN A 282 -4.61 -8.41 4.05
CA GLN A 282 -5.19 -8.55 5.38
C GLN A 282 -4.61 -7.55 6.37
N VAL A 283 -5.43 -7.19 7.36
CA VAL A 283 -5.04 -6.35 8.48
C VAL A 283 -4.83 -7.19 9.73
N THR A 284 -3.65 -7.12 10.32
CA THR A 284 -3.41 -7.63 11.68
C THR A 284 -3.45 -6.46 12.64
N ARG A 285 -4.49 -6.42 13.49
CA ARG A 285 -4.76 -5.33 14.42
C ARG A 285 -4.36 -5.70 15.84
N TYR A 286 -3.62 -4.84 16.50
CA TYR A 286 -3.37 -4.87 17.93
C TYR A 286 -4.01 -3.65 18.60
N THR A 287 -4.85 -3.89 19.61
CA THR A 287 -5.59 -2.86 20.32
C THR A 287 -5.29 -2.96 21.81
N GLY A 288 -4.88 -1.85 22.45
CA GLY A 288 -4.61 -1.85 23.88
C GLY A 288 -3.99 -0.57 24.40
N SER A 289 -3.82 -0.49 25.72
CA SER A 289 -3.14 0.62 26.36
C SER A 289 -1.62 0.48 26.21
N PHE A 290 -0.98 1.48 25.63
CA PHE A 290 0.47 1.52 25.47
C PHE A 290 1.15 2.13 26.70
N PHE A 291 0.57 3.19 27.28
CA PHE A 291 1.16 3.97 28.37
C PHE A 291 0.61 3.61 29.75
N GLY A 292 -0.51 2.89 29.85
CA GLY A 292 -1.15 2.54 31.12
C GLY A 292 -0.23 1.82 32.11
N SER A 293 -0.61 1.79 33.38
CA SER A 293 0.16 1.32 34.54
C SER A 293 0.33 -0.21 34.63
N GLY A 294 0.25 -0.93 33.54
CA GLY A 294 0.48 -2.36 33.48
C GLY A 294 1.96 -2.70 33.32
N GLY A 295 2.72 -2.82 34.45
CA GLY A 295 3.95 -3.59 34.55
C GLY A 295 5.18 -3.03 33.85
N SER A 296 6.04 -2.42 34.65
CA SER A 296 7.47 -2.31 34.40
C SER A 296 8.07 -3.70 34.19
N GLY A 297 8.70 -3.90 33.01
CA GLY A 297 9.79 -4.85 32.85
C GLY A 297 9.42 -6.31 32.68
N GLY A 298 9.75 -6.85 31.51
CA GLY A 298 10.25 -8.19 31.35
C GLY A 298 9.25 -9.34 31.46
N SER A 299 9.27 -10.14 30.42
CA SER A 299 8.76 -11.52 30.40
C SER A 299 7.26 -11.70 30.23
N SER A 300 6.93 -12.29 29.10
CA SER A 300 5.71 -13.03 28.83
C SER A 300 4.94 -13.47 30.09
N SER A 301 3.86 -12.81 30.41
CA SER A 301 2.78 -13.40 31.18
C SER A 301 1.51 -13.34 30.35
N SER A 302 1.09 -14.50 29.93
CA SER A 302 -0.19 -14.85 29.36
C SER A 302 -1.29 -14.57 30.39
N ASP A 303 -1.83 -13.37 30.42
CA ASP A 303 -3.10 -13.05 31.08
C ASP A 303 -3.75 -11.85 30.40
N GLY A 304 -4.08 -12.03 29.14
CA GLY A 304 -4.90 -11.14 28.37
C GLY A 304 -5.93 -11.97 27.61
N SER A 305 -7.18 -11.86 28.04
CA SER A 305 -8.29 -12.43 27.30
C SER A 305 -8.28 -11.86 25.88
N PHE A 306 -8.01 -12.74 24.91
CA PHE A 306 -8.08 -12.43 23.49
C PHE A 306 -9.56 -12.18 23.12
N HIS A 307 -9.91 -10.97 22.79
CA HIS A 307 -11.13 -10.72 22.04
C HIS A 307 -10.76 -10.60 20.55
N LEU A 308 -10.99 -11.69 19.83
CA LEU A 308 -10.96 -11.68 18.37
C LEU A 308 -12.16 -10.86 17.89
N THR A 309 -11.94 -9.65 17.43
CA THR A 309 -12.97 -8.91 16.72
C THR A 309 -12.66 -9.04 15.24
N ALA A 310 -13.37 -9.91 14.55
CA ALA A 310 -13.38 -9.95 13.11
C ALA A 310 -14.04 -8.67 12.61
N VAL A 311 -13.30 -7.84 11.89
CA VAL A 311 -13.83 -6.66 11.24
C VAL A 311 -13.79 -6.94 9.75
N PRO A 312 -14.95 -7.02 9.05
CA PRO A 312 -14.97 -7.31 7.63
C PRO A 312 -14.49 -6.11 6.85
N ASP A 313 -13.69 -6.34 5.80
CA ASP A 313 -13.46 -5.48 4.65
C ASP A 313 -12.02 -5.29 4.13
N TRP A 314 -11.03 -5.79 4.77
CA TRP A 314 -9.91 -6.46 4.16
C TRP A 314 -10.24 -7.94 4.21
N ASP A 315 -9.77 -8.80 3.32
CA ASP A 315 -10.22 -10.22 3.24
C ASP A 315 -10.32 -10.91 4.60
N SER A 316 -9.56 -10.45 5.60
CA SER A 316 -9.80 -10.68 7.04
C SER A 316 -9.03 -9.69 7.91
N VAL A 317 -9.49 -9.48 9.14
CA VAL A 317 -8.76 -8.76 10.19
C VAL A 317 -8.53 -9.71 11.36
N ASN A 318 -7.27 -9.99 11.65
CA ASN A 318 -6.89 -10.68 12.88
C ASN A 318 -6.72 -9.63 13.99
N GLY A 319 -7.59 -9.65 15.00
CA GLY A 319 -7.57 -8.71 16.13
C GLY A 319 -6.90 -9.29 17.37
N TYR A 320 -5.99 -8.55 17.98
CA TYR A 320 -5.31 -8.89 19.22
C TYR A 320 -5.41 -7.72 20.22
N THR A 321 -5.57 -8.05 21.51
CA THR A 321 -5.53 -7.05 22.60
C THR A 321 -4.25 -7.24 23.41
N PHE A 322 -3.59 -6.16 23.80
CA PHE A 322 -2.33 -6.16 24.57
C PHE A 322 -2.44 -5.30 25.83
#